data_b6fde0988f8c30653ebfe5cbfb04226a
#
_entry.id   b6fde0988f8c30653ebfe5cbfb04226a
#
_cell.length_a   1.000
_cell.length_b   1.000
_cell.length_c   1.000
_cell.angle_alpha   90.00
_cell.angle_beta   90.00
_cell.angle_gamma   90.00
#
_symmetry.space_group_name_H-M   'P 1'
#
loop_
_entity.id
_entity.type
_entity.pdbx_description
1 polymer ?
#
loop_
_entity_poly.entity_id
_entity_poly.type
_entity_poly.pdbx_seq_one_letter_code
_entity_poly.pdbx_strand_id
1 'polypeptide(L)'
;MGKDSLAKPADSSIEKEGIISQSLYKDGIPNESWANDHIGIENISVEPIKLYDAVIALRNYGFNYLQCQGGYDEGPGKNLVSFYHFITVDDVQKLEKIKEVRLKVFLKRDSDLSIPSLYKIFKGSDWQERETYDMFGINFADHPNPKRLLMPEDWRGWPLRKDFIQPDFYELQDAY
;
A
#
# COMPACT_ATOMS: atom_id res chain seq x y z
N MET A 1 14.33 31.28 -32.36
CA MET A 1 14.24 31.87 -31.01
C MET A 1 12.79 31.83 -30.59
N GLY A 2 12.42 30.93 -29.72
CA GLY A 2 11.09 30.78 -29.15
C GLY A 2 11.19 29.77 -28.02
N LYS A 3 11.29 30.29 -26.79
CA LYS A 3 11.30 29.47 -25.59
C LYS A 3 9.85 29.19 -25.23
N ASP A 4 9.37 27.99 -25.53
CA ASP A 4 8.11 27.50 -24.99
C ASP A 4 8.38 26.97 -23.59
N SER A 5 8.17 27.82 -22.60
CA SER A 5 8.03 27.46 -21.21
C SER A 5 6.68 26.76 -21.04
N LEU A 6 6.68 25.44 -20.98
CA LEU A 6 5.53 24.66 -20.52
C LEU A 6 5.28 25.00 -19.04
N ALA A 7 4.37 25.94 -18.83
CA ALA A 7 3.82 26.24 -17.52
C ALA A 7 3.07 25.00 -17.01
N LYS A 8 3.47 24.52 -15.84
CA LYS A 8 2.66 23.59 -15.06
C LYS A 8 1.28 24.23 -14.83
N PRO A 9 0.18 23.51 -15.00
CA PRO A 9 -1.10 24.01 -14.52
C PRO A 9 -1.04 24.07 -12.99
N ALA A 10 -1.03 25.27 -12.46
CA ALA A 10 -1.29 25.52 -11.06
C ALA A 10 -2.80 25.36 -10.85
N ASP A 11 -3.26 24.15 -10.62
CA ASP A 11 -4.60 23.91 -10.09
C ASP A 11 -4.49 23.89 -8.57
N SER A 12 -4.69 25.04 -7.97
CA SER A 12 -4.84 25.23 -6.53
C SER A 12 -6.29 24.91 -6.14
N SER A 13 -6.72 23.69 -6.32
CA SER A 13 -7.81 23.14 -5.52
C SER A 13 -7.22 22.81 -4.16
N ILE A 14 -7.52 23.61 -3.16
CA ILE A 14 -7.36 23.28 -1.75
C ILE A 14 -8.19 22.01 -1.55
N GLU A 15 -7.54 20.86 -1.69
CA GLU A 15 -8.14 19.59 -1.39
C GLU A 15 -8.54 19.64 0.08
N LYS A 16 -9.84 19.52 0.34
CA LYS A 16 -10.35 19.47 1.70
C LYS A 16 -9.71 18.25 2.35
N GLU A 17 -8.80 18.51 3.28
CA GLU A 17 -8.24 17.45 4.11
C GLU A 17 -9.39 16.58 4.62
N GLY A 18 -9.31 15.28 4.42
CA GLY A 18 -10.34 14.34 4.83
C GLY A 18 -10.47 14.32 6.36
N ILE A 19 -11.62 13.93 6.84
CA ILE A 19 -11.91 13.87 8.29
C ILE A 19 -10.97 12.90 9.00
N ILE A 20 -10.62 11.80 8.34
CA ILE A 20 -9.74 10.77 8.90
C ILE A 20 -8.29 11.26 8.91
N SER A 21 -7.84 11.90 7.84
CA SER A 21 -6.51 12.53 7.76
C SER A 21 -6.30 13.53 8.89
N GLN A 22 -7.27 14.41 9.12
CA GLN A 22 -7.22 15.38 10.24
C GLN A 22 -7.18 14.69 11.60
N SER A 23 -7.91 13.60 11.77
CA SER A 23 -7.93 12.84 13.03
C SER A 23 -6.59 12.17 13.30
N LEU A 24 -5.97 11.55 12.29
CA LEU A 24 -4.64 10.97 12.39
C LEU A 24 -3.58 12.03 12.73
N TYR A 25 -3.69 13.22 12.11
CA TYR A 25 -2.76 14.31 12.39
C TYR A 25 -2.87 14.81 13.84
N LYS A 26 -4.09 14.89 14.39
CA LYS A 26 -4.32 15.25 15.80
C LYS A 26 -3.73 14.22 16.77
N ASP A 27 -3.70 12.95 16.38
CA ASP A 27 -3.09 11.87 17.17
C ASP A 27 -1.55 11.81 17.00
N GLY A 28 -0.96 12.81 16.33
CA GLY A 28 0.48 12.92 16.15
C GLY A 28 1.04 12.00 15.06
N ILE A 29 0.20 11.57 14.13
CA ILE A 29 0.57 10.74 13.00
C ILE A 29 0.64 11.60 11.74
N PRO A 30 1.84 12.01 11.29
CA PRO A 30 2.01 12.74 10.05
C PRO A 30 1.48 11.95 8.87
N ASN A 31 0.69 12.60 8.05
CA ASN A 31 0.09 11.98 6.88
C ASN A 31 -0.19 13.04 5.81
N GLU A 32 -0.38 12.58 4.57
CA GLU A 32 -0.78 13.42 3.45
C GLU A 32 -2.12 12.91 2.91
N SER A 33 -3.07 13.82 2.76
CA SER A 33 -4.36 13.51 2.14
C SER A 33 -4.21 13.59 0.62
N TRP A 34 -4.74 12.61 -0.07
CA TRP A 34 -4.82 12.56 -1.53
C TRP A 34 -6.26 12.75 -1.97
N ALA A 35 -6.45 13.10 -3.24
CA ALA A 35 -7.79 13.21 -3.80
C ALA A 35 -8.61 11.95 -3.53
N ASN A 36 -9.85 12.13 -3.09
CA ASN A 36 -10.78 11.04 -2.95
C ASN A 36 -10.97 10.36 -4.32
N ASP A 37 -11.21 9.06 -4.29
CA ASP A 37 -11.53 8.37 -5.52
C ASP A 37 -12.94 8.74 -6.02
N HIS A 38 -13.31 8.20 -7.19
CA HIS A 38 -14.59 8.48 -7.85
C HIS A 38 -15.83 8.09 -7.01
N ILE A 39 -15.68 7.27 -5.98
CA ILE A 39 -16.74 6.88 -5.04
C ILE A 39 -16.64 7.59 -3.70
N GLY A 40 -15.68 8.50 -3.55
CA GLY A 40 -15.54 9.36 -2.37
C GLY A 40 -14.74 8.74 -1.22
N ILE A 41 -13.99 7.66 -1.46
CA ILE A 41 -13.14 7.05 -0.43
C ILE A 41 -11.91 7.93 -0.20
N GLU A 42 -11.65 8.25 1.05
CA GLU A 42 -10.48 9.03 1.46
C GLU A 42 -9.20 8.21 1.28
N ASN A 43 -8.24 8.80 0.57
CA ASN A 43 -6.92 8.22 0.35
C ASN A 43 -5.88 9.00 1.16
N ILE A 44 -5.11 8.31 1.97
CA ILE A 44 -4.12 8.91 2.88
C ILE A 44 -2.79 8.20 2.69
N SER A 45 -1.70 8.95 2.56
CA SER A 45 -0.36 8.36 2.63
C SER A 45 0.28 8.60 4.00
N VAL A 46 0.99 7.58 4.46
CA VAL A 46 1.76 7.62 5.69
C VAL A 46 3.18 7.11 5.45
N GLU A 47 4.11 7.59 6.26
CA GLU A 47 5.47 7.06 6.23
C GLU A 47 5.52 5.59 6.67
N PRO A 48 6.45 4.77 6.12
CA PRO A 48 6.58 3.37 6.45
C PRO A 48 6.62 3.08 7.95
N ILE A 49 7.39 3.88 8.71
CA ILE A 49 7.55 3.73 10.15
C ILE A 49 6.27 4.05 10.94
N LYS A 50 5.38 4.86 10.38
CA LYS A 50 4.12 5.29 11.02
C LYS A 50 2.91 4.42 10.63
N LEU A 51 3.09 3.46 9.74
CA LEU A 51 2.01 2.60 9.28
C LEU A 51 1.31 1.89 10.44
N TYR A 52 2.07 1.28 11.35
CA TYR A 52 1.50 0.51 12.45
C TYR A 52 0.69 1.40 13.41
N ASP A 53 1.23 2.57 13.76
CA ASP A 53 0.56 3.56 14.61
C ASP A 53 -0.74 4.06 13.95
N ALA A 54 -0.69 4.35 12.64
CA ALA A 54 -1.85 4.80 11.87
C ALA A 54 -2.96 3.73 11.86
N VAL A 55 -2.60 2.47 11.70
CA VAL A 55 -3.58 1.37 11.68
C VAL A 55 -4.19 1.14 13.06
N ILE A 56 -3.42 1.29 14.13
CA ILE A 56 -3.96 1.25 15.50
C ILE A 56 -4.96 2.40 15.73
N ALA A 57 -4.64 3.62 15.29
CA ALA A 57 -5.54 4.76 15.37
C ALA A 57 -6.84 4.51 14.57
N LEU A 58 -6.72 4.03 13.33
CA LEU A 58 -7.88 3.67 12.52
C LEU A 58 -8.76 2.62 13.20
N ARG A 59 -8.16 1.62 13.84
CA ARG A 59 -8.92 0.62 14.60
C ARG A 59 -9.70 1.25 15.76
N ASN A 60 -9.10 2.22 16.45
CA ASN A 60 -9.77 2.97 17.52
C ASN A 60 -10.91 3.85 16.97
N TYR A 61 -10.84 4.29 15.72
CA TYR A 61 -11.94 5.02 15.03
C TYR A 61 -13.04 4.11 14.52
N GLY A 62 -12.92 2.78 14.72
CA GLY A 62 -13.92 1.79 14.34
C GLY A 62 -13.64 1.06 13.03
N PHE A 63 -12.52 1.28 12.37
CA PHE A 63 -12.12 0.49 11.19
C PHE A 63 -11.63 -0.89 11.64
N ASN A 64 -12.55 -1.83 11.72
CA ASN A 64 -12.34 -3.14 12.34
C ASN A 64 -12.04 -4.26 11.33
N TYR A 65 -12.07 -3.97 10.04
CA TYR A 65 -11.83 -4.95 9.00
C TYR A 65 -10.86 -4.45 7.92
N LEU A 66 -9.83 -5.25 7.64
CA LEU A 66 -8.93 -5.06 6.50
C LEU A 66 -9.55 -5.75 5.29
N GLN A 67 -10.12 -4.97 4.39
CA GLN A 67 -10.78 -5.46 3.16
C GLN A 67 -9.77 -6.05 2.19
N CYS A 68 -8.70 -5.31 1.94
CA CYS A 68 -7.59 -5.79 1.15
C CYS A 68 -6.28 -5.06 1.47
N GLN A 69 -5.19 -5.75 1.24
CA GLN A 69 -3.85 -5.22 1.16
C GLN A 69 -3.26 -5.64 -0.18
N GLY A 70 -2.43 -4.83 -0.78
CA GLY A 70 -1.74 -5.14 -2.02
C GLY A 70 -0.61 -4.18 -2.29
N GLY A 71 0.06 -4.40 -3.41
CA GLY A 71 1.14 -3.54 -3.87
C GLY A 71 1.00 -3.19 -5.34
N TYR A 72 1.65 -2.12 -5.74
CA TYR A 72 1.85 -1.78 -7.14
C TYR A 72 3.16 -1.02 -7.36
N ASP A 73 3.59 -1.04 -8.60
CA ASP A 73 4.79 -0.37 -9.06
C ASP A 73 4.39 0.86 -9.90
N GLU A 74 4.83 2.05 -9.50
CA GLU A 74 4.57 3.30 -10.25
C GLU A 74 5.34 3.39 -11.56
N GLY A 75 6.38 2.57 -11.74
CA GLY A 75 7.19 2.50 -12.95
C GLY A 75 8.69 2.42 -12.67
N PRO A 76 9.50 2.19 -13.70
CA PRO A 76 10.95 2.14 -13.57
C PRO A 76 11.50 3.40 -12.90
N GLY A 77 12.34 3.23 -11.89
CA GLY A 77 12.92 4.34 -11.13
C GLY A 77 11.96 5.10 -10.20
N LYS A 78 10.68 4.72 -10.15
CA LYS A 78 9.69 5.28 -9.25
C LYS A 78 9.48 4.39 -8.01
N ASN A 79 8.55 4.80 -7.14
CA ASN A 79 8.28 4.08 -5.91
C ASN A 79 7.58 2.74 -6.15
N LEU A 80 7.79 1.82 -5.23
CA LEU A 80 6.86 0.75 -4.96
C LEU A 80 5.86 1.23 -3.90
N VAL A 81 4.61 0.88 -4.06
CA VAL A 81 3.56 1.33 -3.16
C VAL A 81 2.85 0.12 -2.56
N SER A 82 2.75 0.10 -1.24
CA SER A 82 1.85 -0.80 -0.54
C SER A 82 0.58 -0.04 -0.17
N PHE A 83 -0.58 -0.61 -0.44
CA PHE A 83 -1.86 0.00 -0.11
C PHE A 83 -2.71 -0.92 0.77
N TYR A 84 -3.56 -0.32 1.58
CA TYR A 84 -4.43 -0.99 2.52
C TYR A 84 -5.81 -0.36 2.45
N HIS A 85 -6.85 -1.18 2.34
CA HIS A 85 -8.23 -0.72 2.35
C HIS A 85 -8.91 -1.21 3.62
N PHE A 86 -9.31 -0.29 4.47
CA PHE A 86 -9.99 -0.58 5.72
C PHE A 86 -11.45 -0.17 5.63
N ILE A 87 -12.31 -0.96 6.25
CA ILE A 87 -13.73 -0.70 6.35
C ILE A 87 -14.23 -0.87 7.79
N THR A 88 -15.34 -0.22 8.09
CA THR A 88 -16.09 -0.45 9.31
C THR A 88 -17.16 -1.49 9.05
N VAL A 89 -17.08 -2.64 9.71
CA VAL A 89 -18.12 -3.68 9.68
C VAL A 89 -18.85 -3.61 11.01
N ASP A 90 -19.94 -2.87 11.04
CA ASP A 90 -20.87 -2.85 12.17
C ASP A 90 -21.91 -3.97 12.02
N ASP A 91 -22.71 -4.18 13.07
CA ASP A 91 -23.71 -5.25 13.12
C ASP A 91 -24.53 -5.33 11.82
N VAL A 92 -24.50 -6.49 11.18
CA VAL A 92 -25.09 -6.77 9.85
C VAL A 92 -26.56 -6.37 9.74
N GLN A 93 -27.22 -6.15 10.87
CA GLN A 93 -28.61 -5.71 10.92
C GLN A 93 -28.79 -4.19 10.77
N LYS A 94 -27.73 -3.41 10.93
CA LYS A 94 -27.70 -1.97 10.72
C LYS A 94 -26.85 -1.68 9.50
N LEU A 95 -27.42 -1.76 8.31
CA LEU A 95 -26.82 -1.31 7.04
C LEU A 95 -26.65 0.22 7.03
N GLU A 96 -26.15 0.79 8.12
CA GLU A 96 -25.68 2.16 8.12
C GLU A 96 -24.39 2.23 7.32
N LYS A 97 -24.20 3.33 6.63
CA LYS A 97 -23.09 3.62 5.71
C LYS A 97 -21.77 3.03 6.18
N ILE A 98 -21.27 2.01 5.49
CA ILE A 98 -19.92 1.49 5.65
C ILE A 98 -18.95 2.66 5.46
N LYS A 99 -18.09 2.91 6.46
CA LYS A 99 -17.01 3.88 6.33
C LYS A 99 -15.81 3.16 5.74
N GLU A 100 -15.17 3.80 4.80
CA GLU A 100 -14.03 3.26 4.07
C GLU A 100 -12.88 4.25 4.06
N VAL A 101 -11.65 3.74 4.15
CA VAL A 101 -10.43 4.53 4.03
C VAL A 101 -9.33 3.70 3.39
N ARG A 102 -8.49 4.33 2.59
CA ARG A 102 -7.29 3.71 2.03
C ARG A 102 -6.04 4.38 2.56
N LEU A 103 -5.13 3.57 3.11
CA LEU A 103 -3.78 3.99 3.40
C LEU A 103 -2.84 3.56 2.27
N LYS A 104 -1.86 4.41 1.97
CA LYS A 104 -0.78 4.15 1.03
C LYS A 104 0.55 4.39 1.70
N VAL A 105 1.51 3.53 1.41
CA VAL A 105 2.89 3.67 1.85
C VAL A 105 3.78 3.64 0.62
N PHE A 106 4.49 4.74 0.40
CA PHE A 106 5.42 4.89 -0.73
C PHE A 106 6.83 4.47 -0.30
N LEU A 107 7.41 3.55 -1.03
CA LEU A 107 8.73 2.99 -0.77
C LEU A 107 9.67 3.32 -1.94
N LYS A 108 10.73 4.05 -1.65
CA LYS A 108 11.76 4.33 -2.65
C LYS A 108 12.51 3.05 -2.99
N ARG A 109 12.71 2.74 -4.29
CA ARG A 109 13.39 1.52 -4.73
C ARG A 109 14.79 1.32 -4.15
N ASP A 110 15.52 2.42 -4.00
CA ASP A 110 16.90 2.42 -3.53
C ASP A 110 17.03 2.48 -2.01
N SER A 111 15.90 2.38 -1.28
CA SER A 111 15.86 2.35 0.18
C SER A 111 15.50 0.97 0.71
N ASP A 112 15.46 0.85 2.04
CA ASP A 112 14.89 -0.33 2.69
C ASP A 112 13.41 -0.45 2.31
N LEU A 113 13.05 -1.53 1.62
CA LEU A 113 11.69 -1.85 1.22
C LEU A 113 10.94 -2.58 2.34
N SER A 114 11.21 -2.25 3.58
CA SER A 114 10.62 -2.90 4.75
C SER A 114 9.55 -2.02 5.41
N ILE A 115 8.41 -2.63 5.70
CA ILE A 115 7.29 -2.02 6.43
C ILE A 115 6.79 -2.96 7.52
N PRO A 116 6.19 -2.46 8.61
CA PRO A 116 5.65 -3.34 9.64
C PRO A 116 4.53 -4.22 9.10
N SER A 117 4.54 -5.50 9.47
CA SER A 117 3.41 -6.41 9.22
C SER A 117 2.20 -6.05 10.07
N LEU A 118 1.02 -6.10 9.46
CA LEU A 118 -0.24 -5.90 10.17
C LEU A 118 -0.85 -7.20 10.71
N TYR A 119 -0.17 -8.33 10.57
CA TYR A 119 -0.65 -9.65 11.00
C TYR A 119 -1.09 -9.69 12.47
N LYS A 120 -0.41 -8.95 13.35
CA LYS A 120 -0.76 -8.89 14.79
C LYS A 120 -2.12 -8.21 15.02
N ILE A 121 -2.52 -7.29 14.14
CA ILE A 121 -3.76 -6.52 14.21
C ILE A 121 -4.87 -7.21 13.41
N PHE A 122 -4.55 -7.60 12.18
CA PHE A 122 -5.46 -8.22 11.21
C PHE A 122 -4.88 -9.53 10.68
N LYS A 123 -5.37 -10.66 11.17
CA LYS A 123 -4.90 -11.99 10.75
C LYS A 123 -5.08 -12.25 9.26
N GLY A 124 -6.07 -11.60 8.63
CA GLY A 124 -6.31 -11.71 7.19
C GLY A 124 -5.23 -11.10 6.31
N SER A 125 -4.29 -10.32 6.86
CA SER A 125 -3.17 -9.77 6.11
C SER A 125 -2.12 -10.80 5.71
N ASP A 126 -2.06 -11.97 6.37
CA ASP A 126 -1.03 -13.01 6.18
C ASP A 126 -0.73 -13.27 4.69
N TRP A 127 -1.71 -13.76 3.97
CA TRP A 127 -1.53 -14.13 2.57
C TRP A 127 -1.35 -12.92 1.66
N GLN A 128 -2.01 -11.83 1.94
CA GLN A 128 -1.93 -10.59 1.17
C GLN A 128 -0.53 -9.96 1.26
N GLU A 129 0.06 -9.93 2.47
CA GLU A 129 1.42 -9.47 2.67
C GLU A 129 2.44 -10.38 1.99
N ARG A 130 2.26 -11.69 2.08
CA ARG A 130 3.12 -12.67 1.39
C ARG A 130 3.02 -12.56 -0.13
N GLU A 131 1.84 -12.34 -0.68
CA GLU A 131 1.65 -12.09 -2.11
C GLU A 131 2.35 -10.80 -2.54
N THR A 132 2.19 -9.72 -1.77
CA THR A 132 2.86 -8.44 -2.05
C THR A 132 4.39 -8.58 -1.96
N TYR A 133 4.89 -9.31 -0.99
CA TYR A 133 6.31 -9.67 -0.91
C TYR A 133 6.75 -10.45 -2.15
N ASP A 134 6.02 -11.49 -2.51
CA ASP A 134 6.37 -12.39 -3.60
C ASP A 134 6.41 -11.68 -4.97
N MET A 135 5.49 -10.76 -5.20
CA MET A 135 5.34 -10.07 -6.49
C MET A 135 6.22 -8.81 -6.61
N PHE A 136 6.41 -8.07 -5.52
CA PHE A 136 7.08 -6.75 -5.54
C PHE A 136 8.33 -6.67 -4.69
N GLY A 137 8.60 -7.63 -3.81
CA GLY A 137 9.75 -7.60 -2.90
C GLY A 137 9.62 -6.55 -1.79
N ILE A 138 8.41 -6.20 -1.40
CA ILE A 138 8.16 -5.39 -0.21
C ILE A 138 8.22 -6.33 0.99
N ASN A 139 9.14 -6.06 1.92
CA ASN A 139 9.35 -6.88 3.10
C ASN A 139 8.42 -6.44 4.24
N PHE A 140 7.78 -7.41 4.89
CA PHE A 140 6.87 -7.16 6.02
C PHE A 140 7.55 -7.61 7.33
N ALA A 141 8.10 -6.63 8.05
CA ALA A 141 8.81 -6.88 9.31
C ALA A 141 7.87 -7.52 10.34
N ASP A 142 8.37 -8.48 11.10
CA ASP A 142 7.62 -9.27 12.09
C ASP A 142 6.48 -10.12 11.52
N HIS A 143 6.44 -10.37 10.22
CA HIS A 143 5.51 -11.33 9.65
C HIS A 143 5.86 -12.77 10.15
N PRO A 144 4.88 -13.57 10.61
CA PRO A 144 5.16 -14.87 11.23
C PRO A 144 5.67 -15.92 10.24
N ASN A 145 5.38 -15.76 8.95
CA ASN A 145 5.76 -16.71 7.90
C ASN A 145 6.15 -15.97 6.60
N PRO A 146 7.33 -15.31 6.55
CA PRO A 146 7.75 -14.46 5.44
C PRO A 146 8.29 -15.30 4.26
N LYS A 147 7.44 -16.15 3.69
CA LYS A 147 7.77 -17.00 2.55
C LYS A 147 6.98 -16.62 1.30
N ARG A 148 7.54 -16.90 0.14
CA ARG A 148 6.82 -16.77 -1.13
C ARG A 148 5.50 -17.54 -1.08
N LEU A 149 4.49 -17.07 -1.80
CA LEU A 149 3.15 -17.66 -1.82
C LEU A 149 2.81 -18.29 -3.18
N LEU A 150 3.11 -17.59 -4.26
CA LEU A 150 2.71 -17.95 -5.62
C LEU A 150 3.89 -18.50 -6.43
N MET A 151 5.07 -17.91 -6.29
CA MET A 151 6.26 -18.34 -7.01
C MET A 151 6.99 -19.45 -6.25
N PRO A 152 7.74 -20.33 -6.96
CA PRO A 152 8.65 -21.30 -6.33
C PRO A 152 9.66 -20.61 -5.39
N GLU A 153 10.14 -21.34 -4.38
CA GLU A 153 11.06 -20.76 -3.38
C GLU A 153 12.39 -20.30 -4.00
N ASP A 154 12.84 -20.95 -5.07
CA ASP A 154 14.06 -20.65 -5.82
C ASP A 154 13.89 -19.59 -6.92
N TRP A 155 12.67 -19.05 -7.08
CA TRP A 155 12.40 -18.02 -8.07
C TRP A 155 13.24 -16.76 -7.82
N ARG A 156 13.84 -16.24 -8.90
CA ARG A 156 14.70 -15.05 -8.84
C ARG A 156 13.94 -13.81 -9.32
N GLY A 157 13.96 -12.76 -8.51
CA GLY A 157 13.33 -11.48 -8.81
C GLY A 157 11.87 -11.37 -8.40
N TRP A 158 11.22 -10.32 -8.92
CA TRP A 158 9.90 -9.85 -8.49
C TRP A 158 9.01 -9.64 -9.71
N PRO A 159 8.14 -10.61 -10.05
CA PRO A 159 7.49 -10.69 -11.37
C PRO A 159 6.60 -9.51 -11.75
N LEU A 160 6.02 -8.80 -10.78
CA LEU A 160 5.13 -7.68 -11.07
C LEU A 160 5.81 -6.30 -11.03
N ARG A 161 7.13 -6.25 -10.80
CA ARG A 161 7.88 -5.01 -11.03
C ARG A 161 7.96 -4.71 -12.51
N LYS A 162 7.78 -3.44 -12.89
CA LYS A 162 7.81 -3.01 -14.29
C LYS A 162 9.20 -3.04 -14.93
N ASP A 163 10.24 -3.20 -14.12
CA ASP A 163 11.63 -3.40 -14.54
C ASP A 163 12.07 -4.87 -14.52
N PHE A 164 11.14 -5.80 -14.20
CA PHE A 164 11.44 -7.22 -14.19
C PHE A 164 11.61 -7.76 -15.61
N ILE A 165 12.74 -8.42 -15.84
CA ILE A 165 13.03 -9.13 -17.08
C ILE A 165 12.79 -10.61 -16.81
N GLN A 166 11.82 -11.18 -17.51
CA GLN A 166 11.50 -12.59 -17.37
C GLN A 166 12.65 -13.45 -17.88
N PRO A 167 13.14 -14.42 -17.11
CA PRO A 167 14.13 -15.38 -17.59
C PRO A 167 13.58 -16.16 -18.80
N ASP A 168 14.44 -16.46 -19.77
CA ASP A 168 14.06 -17.33 -20.86
C ASP A 168 13.89 -18.76 -20.33
N PHE A 169 12.67 -19.27 -20.38
CA PHE A 169 12.36 -20.62 -19.91
C PHE A 169 13.06 -21.72 -20.72
N TYR A 170 13.48 -21.43 -21.95
CA TYR A 170 14.20 -22.40 -22.79
C TYR A 170 15.63 -22.63 -22.31
N GLU A 171 16.29 -21.62 -21.75
CA GLU A 171 17.64 -21.78 -21.16
C GLU A 171 17.63 -22.62 -19.87
N LEU A 172 16.49 -22.71 -19.17
CA LEU A 172 16.36 -23.50 -17.95
C LEU A 172 16.11 -24.99 -18.22
N GLN A 173 15.64 -25.37 -19.42
CA GLN A 173 15.38 -26.76 -19.78
C GLN A 173 16.64 -27.52 -20.23
N ASP A 174 17.67 -26.81 -20.68
CA ASP A 174 18.93 -27.42 -21.12
C ASP A 174 19.91 -27.73 -19.97
N ALA A 175 19.52 -27.49 -18.72
CA ALA A 175 20.36 -27.69 -17.53
C ALA A 175 20.09 -29.00 -16.77
N TYR A 176 19.30 -29.93 -17.35
CA TYR A 176 19.04 -31.27 -16.77
C TYR A 176 19.36 -32.38 -17.76
#